data_2423c3a8a3da5b6cf8d4ba0c35b8a650
#
_entry.id   2423c3a8a3da5b6cf8d4ba0c35b8a650
#
_cell.length_a   1.000
_cell.length_b   1.000
_cell.length_c   1.000
_cell.angle_alpha   90.00
_cell.angle_beta   90.00
_cell.angle_gamma   90.00
#
_symmetry.space_group_name_H-M   'P 1'
#
loop_
_entity.id
_entity.type
_entity.pdbx_description
1 polymer ?
#
loop_
_entity_poly.entity_id
_entity_poly.type
_entity_poly.pdbx_seq_one_letter_code
_entity_poly.pdbx_strand_id
1 'polypeptide(L)'
;LVVADSDEHTEDGHITEDLDLRVKMVDKRLKKFELLKDEAIPPELVGSEDYKNLIVCWGSTYNIVREAVKNLGRDDTAFLHFRQVYPLPGQTSDYLKKAQRTIIVENNATSQFAKLIKLHTGNEIKNKILKYDGLSFYVEELTEKLNDLLN
;
A
#
# COMPACT_ATOMS: atom_id res chain seq x y z
N LEU A 1 -16.07 14.94 -27.68
CA LEU A 1 -14.67 14.97 -27.27
C LEU A 1 -14.57 15.69 -25.93
N VAL A 2 -14.17 14.98 -24.88
CA VAL A 2 -13.94 15.62 -23.58
C VAL A 2 -12.55 16.21 -23.57
N VAL A 3 -12.43 17.51 -23.33
CA VAL A 3 -11.14 18.20 -23.17
C VAL A 3 -10.95 18.46 -21.68
N ALA A 4 -9.90 17.89 -21.09
CA ALA A 4 -9.50 18.20 -19.73
C ALA A 4 -8.50 19.35 -19.77
N ASP A 5 -8.82 20.44 -19.11
CA ASP A 5 -7.97 21.61 -18.95
C ASP A 5 -7.83 21.94 -17.45
N SER A 6 -7.07 22.97 -17.12
CA SER A 6 -6.92 23.51 -15.77
C SER A 6 -8.22 24.07 -15.16
N ASP A 7 -9.17 24.44 -16.00
CA ASP A 7 -10.51 24.90 -15.61
C ASP A 7 -11.46 23.73 -15.31
N GLU A 8 -12.64 24.05 -14.78
CA GLU A 8 -13.68 23.05 -14.55
C GLU A 8 -14.45 22.80 -15.86
N HIS A 9 -15.15 21.68 -15.93
CA HIS A 9 -16.00 21.33 -17.08
C HIS A 9 -17.40 20.88 -16.64
N THR A 10 -18.36 21.05 -17.53
CA THR A 10 -19.71 20.51 -17.38
C THR A 10 -19.71 18.99 -17.54
N GLU A 11 -20.84 18.33 -17.25
CA GLU A 11 -20.97 16.88 -17.50
C GLU A 11 -20.83 16.52 -18.99
N ASP A 12 -21.14 17.45 -19.90
CA ASP A 12 -20.96 17.29 -21.33
C ASP A 12 -19.52 17.53 -21.80
N GLY A 13 -18.61 17.90 -20.89
CA GLY A 13 -17.20 18.13 -21.18
C GLY A 13 -16.89 19.52 -21.76
N HIS A 14 -17.77 20.51 -21.59
CA HIS A 14 -17.49 21.89 -21.94
C HIS A 14 -16.80 22.61 -20.80
N ILE A 15 -15.76 23.35 -21.11
CA ILE A 15 -15.03 24.18 -20.15
C ILE A 15 -15.92 25.27 -19.60
N THR A 16 -15.80 25.55 -18.29
CA THR A 16 -16.60 26.56 -17.61
C THR A 16 -15.85 27.18 -16.43
N GLU A 17 -16.11 28.45 -16.18
CA GLU A 17 -15.64 29.21 -15.02
C GLU A 17 -16.73 29.35 -13.93
N ASP A 18 -17.88 28.67 -14.07
CA ASP A 18 -18.95 28.70 -13.11
C ASP A 18 -18.53 28.03 -11.79
N LEU A 19 -18.41 28.83 -10.73
CA LEU A 19 -17.93 28.38 -9.41
C LEU A 19 -18.93 27.45 -8.70
N ASP A 20 -20.24 27.65 -8.92
CA ASP A 20 -21.25 26.75 -8.33
C ASP A 20 -21.26 25.40 -9.02
N LEU A 21 -21.03 25.38 -10.33
CA LEU A 21 -20.84 24.13 -11.06
C LEU A 21 -19.56 23.41 -10.62
N ARG A 22 -18.47 24.15 -10.38
CA ARG A 22 -17.23 23.60 -9.85
C ARG A 22 -17.45 22.84 -8.54
N VAL A 23 -18.20 23.40 -7.61
CA VAL A 23 -18.53 22.72 -6.34
C VAL A 23 -19.26 21.40 -6.61
N LYS A 24 -20.30 21.43 -7.46
CA LYS A 24 -21.06 20.23 -7.84
C LYS A 24 -20.19 19.15 -8.47
N MET A 25 -19.26 19.52 -9.34
CA MET A 25 -18.36 18.57 -10.01
C MET A 25 -17.32 18.00 -9.06
N VAL A 26 -16.82 18.78 -8.11
CA VAL A 26 -15.94 18.29 -7.03
C VAL A 26 -16.69 17.28 -6.17
N ASP A 27 -17.89 17.60 -5.72
CA ASP A 27 -18.72 16.70 -4.91
C ASP A 27 -19.05 15.40 -5.63
N LYS A 28 -19.34 15.46 -6.94
CA LYS A 28 -19.52 14.28 -7.79
C LYS A 28 -18.26 13.39 -7.80
N ARG A 29 -17.08 13.97 -7.95
CA ARG A 29 -15.80 13.23 -7.93
C ARG A 29 -15.54 12.61 -6.55
N LEU A 30 -15.84 13.32 -5.47
CA LEU A 30 -15.71 12.79 -4.10
C LEU A 30 -16.64 11.60 -3.86
N LYS A 31 -17.90 11.67 -4.30
CA LYS A 31 -18.84 10.54 -4.24
C LYS A 31 -18.35 9.34 -5.02
N LYS A 32 -17.80 9.56 -6.21
CA LYS A 32 -17.19 8.50 -7.04
C LYS A 32 -16.01 7.84 -6.33
N PHE A 33 -15.22 8.63 -5.61
CA PHE A 33 -14.10 8.11 -4.83
C PHE A 33 -14.54 7.19 -3.69
N GLU A 34 -15.66 7.48 -3.02
CA GLU A 34 -16.21 6.58 -2.00
C GLU A 34 -16.58 5.22 -2.59
N LEU A 35 -17.20 5.19 -3.79
CA LEU A 35 -17.47 3.93 -4.49
C LEU A 35 -16.18 3.16 -4.83
N LEU A 36 -15.11 3.86 -5.23
CA LEU A 36 -13.82 3.22 -5.50
C LEU A 36 -13.18 2.59 -4.26
N LYS A 37 -13.45 3.11 -3.07
CA LYS A 37 -12.97 2.49 -1.82
C LYS A 37 -13.61 1.13 -1.58
N ASP A 38 -14.90 1.00 -1.89
CA ASP A 38 -15.63 -0.26 -1.71
C ASP A 38 -15.16 -1.33 -2.72
N GLU A 39 -14.66 -0.91 -3.87
CA GLU A 39 -14.09 -1.77 -4.92
C GLU A 39 -12.57 -1.97 -4.81
N ALA A 40 -11.93 -1.45 -3.75
CA ALA A 40 -10.49 -1.57 -3.57
C ALA A 40 -10.07 -3.04 -3.50
N ILE A 41 -9.04 -3.40 -4.29
CA ILE A 41 -8.52 -4.77 -4.33
C ILE A 41 -7.93 -5.12 -2.96
N PRO A 42 -8.45 -6.16 -2.28
CA PRO A 42 -7.93 -6.55 -0.98
C PRO A 42 -6.47 -7.01 -1.09
N PRO A 43 -5.64 -6.76 -0.04
CA PRO A 43 -4.30 -7.27 -0.01
C PRO A 43 -4.31 -8.79 0.14
N GLU A 44 -3.28 -9.44 -0.39
CA GLU A 44 -3.07 -10.88 -0.29
C GLU A 44 -2.21 -11.19 0.95
N LEU A 45 -2.78 -11.94 1.89
CA LEU A 45 -2.03 -12.49 3.02
C LEU A 45 -1.46 -13.85 2.62
N VAL A 46 -0.14 -14.02 2.79
CA VAL A 46 0.57 -15.27 2.49
C VAL A 46 1.37 -15.70 3.72
N GLY A 47 1.17 -16.94 4.12
CA GLY A 47 1.80 -17.53 5.31
C GLY A 47 0.79 -17.86 6.40
N SER A 48 1.23 -17.89 7.65
CA SER A 48 0.37 -18.23 8.80
C SER A 48 -0.72 -17.19 9.01
N GLU A 49 -1.95 -17.64 9.22
CA GLU A 49 -3.02 -16.74 9.67
C GLU A 49 -2.76 -16.23 11.10
N ASP A 50 -2.10 -17.04 11.94
CA ASP A 50 -1.77 -16.69 13.33
C ASP A 50 -0.39 -16.03 13.48
N TYR A 51 -0.05 -15.20 12.52
CA TYR A 51 1.23 -14.48 12.51
C TYR A 51 1.41 -13.54 13.70
N LYS A 52 2.64 -13.50 14.21
CA LYS A 52 3.13 -12.47 15.13
C LYS A 52 3.90 -11.38 14.40
N ASN A 53 4.56 -11.76 13.32
CA ASN A 53 5.35 -10.88 12.47
C ASN A 53 4.68 -10.74 11.09
N LEU A 54 4.42 -9.50 10.69
CA LEU A 54 3.81 -9.19 9.41
C LEU A 54 4.76 -8.35 8.55
N ILE A 55 5.15 -8.89 7.41
CA ILE A 55 5.96 -8.19 6.41
C ILE A 55 5.00 -7.57 5.40
N VAL A 56 5.05 -6.25 5.23
CA VAL A 56 4.21 -5.53 4.27
C VAL A 56 5.03 -5.23 3.03
N CYS A 57 4.47 -5.52 1.87
CA CYS A 57 5.11 -5.23 0.58
C CYS A 57 4.07 -4.92 -0.50
N TRP A 58 4.51 -4.38 -1.63
CA TRP A 58 3.60 -4.01 -2.73
C TRP A 58 4.25 -4.13 -4.10
N GLY A 59 3.41 -4.25 -5.13
CA GLY A 59 3.83 -4.27 -6.52
C GLY A 59 4.84 -5.37 -6.83
N SER A 60 5.96 -5.02 -7.43
CA SER A 60 6.98 -5.96 -7.92
C SER A 60 7.77 -6.69 -6.84
N THR A 61 7.64 -6.29 -5.57
CA THR A 61 8.36 -6.94 -4.44
C THR A 61 7.73 -8.28 -4.01
N TYR A 62 6.61 -8.70 -4.57
CA TYR A 62 5.91 -9.93 -4.20
C TYR A 62 6.80 -11.17 -4.19
N ASN A 63 7.42 -11.49 -5.33
CA ASN A 63 8.17 -12.72 -5.47
C ASN A 63 9.41 -12.78 -4.59
N ILE A 64 10.10 -11.65 -4.45
CA ILE A 64 11.32 -11.57 -3.63
C ILE A 64 10.98 -11.71 -2.14
N VAL A 65 9.90 -11.07 -1.67
CA VAL A 65 9.45 -11.19 -0.28
C VAL A 65 8.96 -12.61 0.00
N ARG A 66 8.20 -13.22 -0.92
CA ARG A 66 7.72 -14.60 -0.78
C ARG A 66 8.89 -15.59 -0.59
N GLU A 67 9.93 -15.47 -1.40
CA GLU A 67 11.08 -16.37 -1.29
C GLU A 67 11.90 -16.10 -0.03
N ALA A 68 12.11 -14.85 0.33
CA ALA A 68 12.81 -14.48 1.56
C ALA A 68 12.06 -14.98 2.82
N VAL A 69 10.75 -14.83 2.88
CA VAL A 69 9.93 -15.33 4.00
C VAL A 69 9.96 -16.86 4.08
N LYS A 70 9.93 -17.55 2.95
CA LYS A 70 10.09 -18.99 2.90
C LYS A 70 11.46 -19.43 3.45
N ASN A 71 12.53 -18.72 3.11
CA ASN A 71 13.89 -19.01 3.56
C ASN A 71 14.08 -18.76 5.07
N LEU A 72 13.28 -17.88 5.68
CA LEU A 72 13.26 -17.69 7.15
C LEU A 72 12.82 -18.96 7.89
N GLY A 73 11.96 -19.78 7.30
CA GLY A 73 11.46 -21.01 7.92
C GLY A 73 10.69 -20.81 9.23
N ARG A 74 9.97 -19.69 9.37
CA ARG A 74 9.27 -19.29 10.59
C ARG A 74 7.76 -19.44 10.45
N ASP A 75 7.16 -20.20 11.36
CA ASP A 75 5.70 -20.44 11.38
C ASP A 75 4.90 -19.25 11.94
N ASP A 76 5.57 -18.30 12.62
CA ASP A 76 4.95 -17.10 13.20
C ASP A 76 5.03 -15.86 12.29
N THR A 77 5.39 -16.03 11.03
CA THR A 77 5.62 -14.94 10.09
C THR A 77 4.75 -15.08 8.85
N ALA A 78 4.11 -13.99 8.45
CA ALA A 78 3.38 -13.88 7.20
C ALA A 78 3.78 -12.60 6.46
N PHE A 79 3.43 -12.50 5.19
CA PHE A 79 3.52 -11.23 4.48
C PHE A 79 2.19 -10.82 3.87
N LEU A 80 1.98 -9.52 3.81
CA LEU A 80 0.80 -8.87 3.26
C LEU A 80 1.20 -8.08 2.01
N HIS A 81 0.74 -8.53 0.87
CA HIS A 81 1.07 -7.93 -0.42
C HIS A 81 -0.08 -7.07 -0.96
N PHE A 82 0.24 -5.87 -1.41
CA PHE A 82 -0.69 -4.95 -2.04
C PHE A 82 -0.43 -4.87 -3.55
N ARG A 83 -1.43 -5.28 -4.34
CA ARG A 83 -1.45 -5.05 -5.80
C ARG A 83 -1.88 -3.63 -6.12
N GLN A 84 -2.76 -3.07 -5.29
CA GLN A 84 -3.27 -1.71 -5.36
C GLN A 84 -2.88 -0.99 -4.08
N VAL A 85 -2.20 0.15 -4.21
CA VAL A 85 -1.74 0.95 -3.06
C VAL A 85 -2.73 2.03 -2.66
N TYR A 86 -3.65 2.40 -3.55
CA TYR A 86 -4.65 3.44 -3.27
C TYR A 86 -5.90 3.28 -4.16
N PRO A 87 -7.14 3.51 -3.62
CA PRO A 87 -7.44 3.66 -2.21
C PRO A 87 -7.06 2.42 -1.41
N LEU A 88 -6.68 2.63 -0.12
CA LEU A 88 -6.35 1.50 0.76
C LEU A 88 -7.61 0.72 1.12
N PRO A 89 -7.58 -0.63 1.03
CA PRO A 89 -8.68 -1.48 1.48
C PRO A 89 -8.96 -1.29 2.98
N GLY A 90 -10.23 -1.25 3.37
CA GLY A 90 -10.66 -0.96 4.74
C GLY A 90 -10.05 -1.90 5.80
N GLN A 91 -9.88 -3.18 5.48
CA GLN A 91 -9.30 -4.18 6.39
C GLN A 91 -7.78 -4.04 6.62
N THR A 92 -7.11 -3.12 5.93
CA THR A 92 -5.65 -2.91 6.09
C THR A 92 -5.24 -2.70 7.55
N SER A 93 -6.02 -1.90 8.29
CA SER A 93 -5.75 -1.63 9.71
C SER A 93 -5.82 -2.89 10.58
N ASP A 94 -6.72 -3.81 10.28
CA ASP A 94 -6.93 -5.02 11.08
C ASP A 94 -5.74 -5.98 10.94
N TYR A 95 -5.22 -6.16 9.72
CA TYR A 95 -3.99 -6.92 9.52
C TYR A 95 -2.81 -6.37 10.32
N LEU A 96 -2.64 -5.06 10.31
CA LEU A 96 -1.51 -4.42 11.01
C LEU A 96 -1.64 -4.52 12.53
N LYS A 97 -2.85 -4.34 13.08
CA LYS A 97 -3.11 -4.41 14.53
C LYS A 97 -3.00 -5.82 15.10
N LYS A 98 -3.26 -6.84 14.28
CA LYS A 98 -3.10 -8.24 14.69
C LYS A 98 -1.64 -8.60 14.93
N ALA A 99 -0.70 -8.00 14.20
CA ALA A 99 0.71 -8.29 14.32
C ALA A 99 1.34 -7.66 15.57
N GLN A 100 2.21 -8.40 16.22
CA GLN A 100 3.07 -7.87 17.28
C GLN A 100 4.20 -7.02 16.72
N ARG A 101 4.69 -7.38 15.53
CA ARG A 101 5.75 -6.68 14.80
C ARG A 101 5.36 -6.52 13.34
N THR A 102 5.50 -5.31 12.82
CA THR A 102 5.30 -5.00 11.41
C THR A 102 6.60 -4.51 10.79
N ILE A 103 6.90 -4.99 9.58
CA ILE A 103 8.08 -4.61 8.81
C ILE A 103 7.60 -4.26 7.39
N ILE A 104 8.06 -3.16 6.82
CA ILE A 104 7.77 -2.84 5.42
C ILE A 104 9.01 -3.01 4.55
N VAL A 105 8.81 -3.55 3.35
CA VAL A 105 9.84 -3.73 2.32
C VAL A 105 9.49 -2.86 1.12
N GLU A 106 10.34 -1.87 0.81
CA GLU A 106 10.10 -0.93 -0.28
C GLU A 106 11.36 -0.60 -1.09
N ASN A 107 11.19 -0.54 -2.42
CA ASN A 107 12.23 -0.03 -3.33
C ASN A 107 12.14 1.50 -3.49
N ASN A 108 12.23 2.23 -2.38
CA ASN A 108 12.36 3.69 -2.36
C ASN A 108 13.03 4.17 -1.07
N ALA A 109 13.58 5.39 -1.10
CA ALA A 109 14.36 5.95 0.01
C ALA A 109 13.51 6.47 1.17
N THR A 110 12.22 6.72 0.97
CA THR A 110 11.42 7.53 1.90
C THR A 110 10.26 6.77 2.53
N SER A 111 10.16 5.45 2.28
CA SER A 111 9.10 4.60 2.82
C SER A 111 7.71 5.17 2.50
N GLN A 112 7.45 5.36 1.20
CA GLN A 112 6.27 6.08 0.71
C GLN A 112 4.97 5.35 1.07
N PHE A 113 4.93 4.04 0.92
CA PHE A 113 3.74 3.25 1.20
C PHE A 113 3.47 3.15 2.70
N ALA A 114 4.51 3.01 3.55
CA ALA A 114 4.34 3.07 4.99
C ALA A 114 3.77 4.42 5.46
N LYS A 115 4.19 5.52 4.83
CA LYS A 115 3.61 6.85 5.11
C LYS A 115 2.14 6.94 4.69
N LEU A 116 1.79 6.39 3.53
CA LEU A 116 0.42 6.32 3.05
C LEU A 116 -0.47 5.50 4.00
N ILE A 117 0.01 4.34 4.43
CA ILE A 117 -0.67 3.50 5.43
C ILE A 117 -0.90 4.30 6.72
N LYS A 118 0.14 4.96 7.25
CA LYS A 118 0.02 5.78 8.47
C LYS A 118 -1.00 6.89 8.30
N LEU A 119 -0.99 7.59 7.16
CA LEU A 119 -1.93 8.68 6.87
C LEU A 119 -3.39 8.22 6.90
N HIS A 120 -3.69 7.05 6.34
CA HIS A 120 -5.07 6.58 6.18
C HIS A 120 -5.57 5.69 7.31
N THR A 121 -4.68 5.01 8.04
CA THR A 121 -5.06 4.04 9.08
C THR A 121 -4.67 4.46 10.49
N GLY A 122 -3.78 5.45 10.63
CA GLY A 122 -3.15 5.82 11.90
C GLY A 122 -2.06 4.82 12.37
N ASN A 123 -1.91 3.66 11.70
CA ASN A 123 -0.93 2.65 12.11
C ASN A 123 0.47 2.99 11.55
N GLU A 124 1.46 3.05 12.41
CA GLU A 124 2.84 3.30 12.03
C GLU A 124 3.63 2.00 11.92
N ILE A 125 4.25 1.76 10.76
CA ILE A 125 5.21 0.69 10.56
C ILE A 125 6.62 1.25 10.84
N LYS A 126 7.18 0.89 11.99
CA LYS A 126 8.48 1.43 12.46
C LYS A 126 9.66 0.73 11.79
N ASN A 127 9.58 -0.59 11.60
CA ASN A 127 10.65 -1.36 10.98
C ASN A 127 10.57 -1.28 9.46
N LYS A 128 11.66 -0.88 8.82
CA LYS A 128 11.69 -0.59 7.39
C LYS A 128 12.93 -1.20 6.76
N ILE A 129 12.73 -1.92 5.68
CA ILE A 129 13.81 -2.40 4.80
C ILE A 129 13.65 -1.66 3.48
N LEU A 130 14.52 -0.70 3.23
CA LEU A 130 14.48 0.16 2.04
C LEU A 130 15.68 -0.10 1.15
N LYS A 131 15.46 -0.12 -0.17
CA LYS A 131 16.52 -0.22 -1.16
C LYS A 131 16.28 0.80 -2.28
N TYR A 132 17.27 1.64 -2.54
CA TYR A 132 17.15 2.77 -3.47
C TYR A 132 18.45 3.07 -4.23
N ASP A 133 19.26 2.03 -4.41
CA ASP A 133 20.52 2.06 -5.17
C ASP A 133 20.33 1.83 -6.68
N GLY A 134 19.07 1.75 -7.14
CA GLY A 134 18.72 1.48 -8.54
C GLY A 134 18.61 -0.02 -8.86
N LEU A 135 18.87 -0.90 -7.91
CA LEU A 135 18.76 -2.34 -8.08
C LEU A 135 17.54 -2.90 -7.34
N SER A 136 17.06 -4.06 -7.78
CA SER A 136 16.10 -4.86 -7.03
C SER A 136 16.74 -5.46 -5.78
N PHE A 137 15.94 -5.86 -4.80
CA PHE A 137 16.42 -6.70 -3.70
C PHE A 137 16.93 -8.03 -4.22
N TYR A 138 17.93 -8.59 -3.54
CA TYR A 138 18.31 -10.00 -3.66
C TYR A 138 17.67 -10.79 -2.53
N VAL A 139 17.34 -12.07 -2.78
CA VAL A 139 16.65 -12.92 -1.79
C VAL A 139 17.49 -13.06 -0.53
N GLU A 140 18.79 -13.32 -0.68
CA GLU A 140 19.73 -13.50 0.42
C GLU A 140 19.84 -12.25 1.27
N GLU A 141 20.02 -11.09 0.63
CA GLU A 141 20.08 -9.78 1.29
C GLU A 141 18.81 -9.50 2.10
N LEU A 142 17.64 -9.75 1.50
CA LEU A 142 16.37 -9.50 2.16
C LEU A 142 16.14 -10.48 3.31
N THR A 143 16.49 -11.76 3.12
CA THR A 143 16.38 -12.79 4.17
C THR A 143 17.21 -12.43 5.39
N GLU A 144 18.48 -12.01 5.18
CA GLU A 144 19.37 -11.57 6.26
C GLU A 144 18.79 -10.38 7.03
N LYS A 145 18.38 -9.31 6.32
CA LYS A 145 17.79 -8.12 6.94
C LYS A 145 16.50 -8.41 7.69
N LEU A 146 15.67 -9.31 7.19
CA LEU A 146 14.46 -9.75 7.89
C LEU A 146 14.82 -10.53 9.14
N ASN A 147 15.80 -11.44 9.07
CA ASN A 147 16.24 -12.22 10.22
C ASN A 147 16.79 -11.34 11.34
N ASP A 148 17.57 -10.29 11.00
CA ASP A 148 18.10 -9.33 11.97
C ASP A 148 16.99 -8.55 12.70
N LEU A 149 15.90 -8.23 12.01
CA LEU A 149 14.77 -7.53 12.61
C LEU A 149 13.82 -8.45 13.39
N LEU A 150 13.85 -9.75 13.14
CA LEU A 150 12.95 -10.74 13.76
C LEU A 150 13.55 -11.41 15.02
N ASN A 151 14.83 -11.29 15.19
CA ASN A 151 15.55 -11.73 16.40
C ASN A 151 15.71 -10.58 17.39
#